data_6354f149dad58781fc12dc49fcb76394
#
_entry.id   6354f149dad58781fc12dc49fcb76394
#
_cell.length_a   1.000
_cell.length_b   1.000
_cell.length_c   1.000
_cell.angle_alpha   90.00
_cell.angle_beta   90.00
_cell.angle_gamma   90.00
#
_symmetry.space_group_name_H-M   'P 1'
#
loop_
_entity.id
_entity.type
_entity.pdbx_description
1 polymer ?
#
loop_
_entity_poly.entity_id
_entity_poly.type
_entity_poly.pdbx_seq_one_letter_code
_entity_poly.pdbx_strand_id
1 'polypeptide(L)'
;MTEDIYQNLVRSVDKDAPESIHLCDFPTVNEAWIDKDLEADMKELLEIVVLGRACRNTANIKNRQPIGTMYVKAEKKMSEFYTDIIADELNVKEVKFADDVESFISYSFKPQLRTVGPKYGKLLGGIRQALTDINGTAAMNELRTNGVLKLDINGNNVELTEEDLLIETAQTEGYVSESDGETSVVLDTNLTPELIEEGFVREIISKIQTMRKEAGFEVMDKIVVYAHGNDKIQDVMKTHEDEIKSEVLADEMVLGETDGYVKEWNINKEAVTMGVKKL
;
A
#
# COMPACT_ATOMS: atom_id res chain seq x y z
N MET A 1 -24.02 11.72 22.88
CA MET A 1 -23.86 11.51 21.41
C MET A 1 -25.01 10.68 20.82
N THR A 2 -25.25 9.39 21.21
CA THR A 2 -26.30 8.56 20.60
C THR A 2 -27.70 9.14 20.80
N GLU A 3 -27.98 9.66 21.99
CA GLU A 3 -29.23 10.36 22.30
C GLU A 3 -29.41 11.61 21.43
N ASP A 4 -28.38 12.42 21.25
CA ASP A 4 -28.46 13.62 20.41
C ASP A 4 -28.73 13.27 18.93
N ILE A 5 -28.11 12.20 18.43
CA ILE A 5 -28.37 11.66 17.11
C ILE A 5 -29.83 11.23 16.98
N TYR A 6 -30.33 10.48 17.95
CA TYR A 6 -31.72 10.03 17.97
C TYR A 6 -32.70 11.19 17.99
N GLN A 7 -32.49 12.18 18.85
CA GLN A 7 -33.35 13.36 18.94
C GLN A 7 -33.36 14.15 17.61
N ASN A 8 -32.20 14.30 16.96
CA ASN A 8 -32.07 15.07 15.73
C ASN A 8 -32.53 14.32 14.48
N LEU A 9 -32.31 13.00 14.37
CA LEU A 9 -32.66 12.24 13.17
C LEU A 9 -34.03 11.56 13.24
N VAL A 10 -34.44 11.09 14.43
CA VAL A 10 -35.70 10.33 14.59
C VAL A 10 -36.79 11.24 15.14
N ARG A 11 -36.61 11.79 16.33
CA ARG A 11 -37.63 12.58 17.02
C ARG A 11 -37.93 13.93 16.33
N SER A 12 -36.99 14.44 15.54
CA SER A 12 -37.24 15.64 14.74
C SER A 12 -38.29 15.39 13.65
N VAL A 13 -38.37 14.18 13.12
CA VAL A 13 -39.26 13.76 12.03
C VAL A 13 -40.49 13.04 12.56
N ASP A 14 -40.31 12.06 13.45
CA ASP A 14 -41.38 11.27 14.06
C ASP A 14 -41.55 11.64 15.55
N LYS A 15 -42.65 12.37 15.85
CA LYS A 15 -42.97 12.81 17.22
C LYS A 15 -43.54 11.72 18.08
N ASP A 16 -44.05 10.65 17.46
CA ASP A 16 -44.64 9.49 18.15
C ASP A 16 -43.59 8.44 18.54
N ALA A 17 -42.36 8.55 18.05
CA ALA A 17 -41.24 7.73 18.45
C ALA A 17 -40.97 7.87 19.98
N PRO A 18 -40.43 6.83 20.66
CA PRO A 18 -40.06 6.89 22.08
C PRO A 18 -39.23 8.15 22.41
N GLU A 19 -39.39 8.66 23.64
CA GLU A 19 -38.72 9.93 24.06
C GLU A 19 -37.21 9.82 24.08
N SER A 20 -36.66 8.61 24.18
CA SER A 20 -35.23 8.34 24.20
C SER A 20 -34.91 7.07 23.43
N ILE A 21 -33.76 6.99 22.79
CA ILE A 21 -33.24 5.77 22.15
C ILE A 21 -33.13 4.61 23.16
N HIS A 22 -32.93 4.91 24.45
CA HIS A 22 -32.86 3.89 25.51
C HIS A 22 -34.21 3.25 25.87
N LEU A 23 -35.31 3.81 25.36
CA LEU A 23 -36.65 3.26 25.47
C LEU A 23 -37.09 2.50 24.21
N CYS A 24 -36.27 2.47 23.20
CA CYS A 24 -36.50 1.70 21.99
C CYS A 24 -36.13 0.23 22.21
N ASP A 25 -36.84 -0.68 21.53
CA ASP A 25 -36.45 -2.09 21.47
C ASP A 25 -35.12 -2.23 20.73
N PHE A 26 -34.33 -3.24 21.12
CA PHE A 26 -33.11 -3.57 20.41
C PHE A 26 -33.47 -4.11 19.01
N PRO A 27 -32.73 -3.71 17.96
CA PRO A 27 -32.99 -4.13 16.58
C PRO A 27 -33.02 -5.67 16.47
N THR A 28 -34.03 -6.19 15.78
CA THR A 28 -34.10 -7.61 15.44
C THR A 28 -33.36 -7.91 14.16
N VAL A 29 -32.75 -9.09 14.06
CA VAL A 29 -32.06 -9.54 12.86
C VAL A 29 -33.06 -9.73 11.73
N ASN A 30 -32.77 -9.18 10.57
CA ASN A 30 -33.46 -9.48 9.32
C ASN A 30 -32.64 -10.49 8.51
N GLU A 31 -32.99 -11.74 8.63
CA GLU A 31 -32.31 -12.87 7.99
C GLU A 31 -32.23 -12.73 6.45
N ALA A 32 -33.21 -12.05 5.84
CA ALA A 32 -33.22 -11.82 4.39
C ALA A 32 -32.13 -10.83 3.90
N TRP A 33 -31.51 -10.10 4.80
CA TRP A 33 -30.43 -9.18 4.48
C TRP A 33 -29.03 -9.80 4.65
N ILE A 34 -28.96 -11.03 5.18
CA ILE A 34 -27.70 -11.72 5.38
C ILE A 34 -27.31 -12.40 4.07
N ASP A 35 -26.23 -11.92 3.45
CA ASP A 35 -25.60 -12.51 2.28
C ASP A 35 -24.27 -13.11 2.70
N LYS A 36 -24.24 -14.45 2.83
CA LYS A 36 -23.06 -15.18 3.30
C LYS A 36 -21.89 -15.13 2.30
N ASP A 37 -22.19 -15.06 1.02
CA ASP A 37 -21.16 -15.01 -0.03
C ASP A 37 -20.51 -13.62 -0.03
N LEU A 38 -21.32 -12.56 0.08
CA LEU A 38 -20.84 -11.19 0.25
C LEU A 38 -19.99 -11.02 1.52
N GLU A 39 -20.43 -11.60 2.66
CA GLU A 39 -19.67 -11.56 3.91
C GLU A 39 -18.30 -12.24 3.76
N ALA A 40 -18.25 -13.40 3.06
CA ALA A 40 -17.02 -14.13 2.81
C ALA A 40 -16.07 -13.35 1.88
N ASP A 41 -16.59 -12.81 0.78
CA ASP A 41 -15.81 -11.98 -0.15
C ASP A 41 -15.24 -10.72 0.53
N MET A 42 -16.05 -10.05 1.36
CA MET A 42 -15.59 -8.88 2.11
C MET A 42 -14.55 -9.24 3.17
N LYS A 43 -14.63 -10.41 3.78
CA LYS A 43 -13.61 -10.87 4.72
C LYS A 43 -12.27 -11.06 4.01
N GLU A 44 -12.25 -11.74 2.86
CA GLU A 44 -11.05 -11.95 2.06
C GLU A 44 -10.46 -10.61 1.57
N LEU A 45 -11.32 -9.69 1.11
CA LEU A 45 -10.93 -8.33 0.75
C LEU A 45 -10.21 -7.62 1.90
N LEU A 46 -10.75 -7.68 3.12
CA LEU A 46 -10.14 -7.06 4.29
C LEU A 46 -8.77 -7.67 4.62
N GLU A 47 -8.60 -8.99 4.47
CA GLU A 47 -7.32 -9.67 4.64
C GLU A 47 -6.30 -9.15 3.63
N ILE A 48 -6.67 -9.02 2.35
CA ILE A 48 -5.82 -8.44 1.29
C ILE A 48 -5.44 -7.00 1.63
N VAL A 49 -6.39 -6.17 2.08
CA VAL A 49 -6.11 -4.77 2.48
C VAL A 49 -5.15 -4.69 3.66
N VAL A 50 -5.29 -5.58 4.65
CA VAL A 50 -4.36 -5.64 5.80
C VAL A 50 -2.94 -5.97 5.33
N LEU A 51 -2.78 -6.98 4.47
CA LEU A 51 -1.49 -7.35 3.88
C LEU A 51 -0.90 -6.23 3.01
N GLY A 52 -1.73 -5.57 2.20
CA GLY A 52 -1.31 -4.42 1.39
C GLY A 52 -0.82 -3.23 2.23
N ARG A 53 -1.46 -2.95 3.37
CA ARG A 53 -0.99 -1.95 4.33
C ARG A 53 0.33 -2.38 5.00
N ALA A 54 0.49 -3.66 5.31
CA ALA A 54 1.75 -4.19 5.81
C ALA A 54 2.88 -4.03 4.79
N CYS A 55 2.64 -4.35 3.50
CA CYS A 55 3.60 -4.10 2.42
C CYS A 55 4.01 -2.61 2.33
N ARG A 56 3.05 -1.68 2.42
CA ARG A 56 3.35 -0.23 2.43
C ARG A 56 4.22 0.18 3.60
N ASN A 57 3.96 -0.36 4.79
CA ASN A 57 4.75 -0.09 5.99
C ASN A 57 6.17 -0.64 5.85
N THR A 58 6.32 -1.87 5.37
CA THR A 58 7.61 -2.51 5.10
C THR A 58 8.42 -1.73 4.05
N ALA A 59 7.76 -1.25 2.99
CA ALA A 59 8.35 -0.40 1.96
C ALA A 59 8.60 1.06 2.42
N ASN A 60 8.08 1.44 3.58
CA ASN A 60 8.08 2.83 4.08
C ASN A 60 7.47 3.84 3.07
N ILE A 61 6.40 3.44 2.39
CA ILE A 61 5.66 4.25 1.43
C ILE A 61 4.39 4.80 2.11
N LYS A 62 4.24 6.12 2.12
CA LYS A 62 3.07 6.79 2.71
C LYS A 62 1.77 6.40 1.98
N ASN A 63 0.65 6.34 2.70
CA ASN A 63 -0.65 5.99 2.10
C ASN A 63 -1.08 6.94 0.97
N ARG A 64 -0.69 8.22 1.02
CA ARG A 64 -1.01 9.20 -0.04
C ARG A 64 -0.15 9.06 -1.28
N GLN A 65 0.97 8.33 -1.22
CA GLN A 65 1.77 8.04 -2.40
C GLN A 65 1.08 6.95 -3.22
N PRO A 66 0.59 7.24 -4.42
CA PRO A 66 0.03 6.20 -5.29
C PRO A 66 1.10 5.18 -5.68
N ILE A 67 0.68 3.94 -5.82
CA ILE A 67 1.48 2.82 -6.32
C ILE A 67 0.89 2.36 -7.66
N GLY A 68 1.74 1.95 -8.60
CA GLY A 68 1.30 1.52 -9.92
C GLY A 68 0.49 0.22 -9.87
N THR A 69 1.11 -0.87 -9.45
CA THR A 69 0.49 -2.19 -9.48
C THR A 69 0.67 -2.94 -8.15
N MET A 70 -0.38 -3.65 -7.78
CA MET A 70 -0.38 -4.64 -6.72
C MET A 70 -0.76 -6.00 -7.29
N TYR A 71 0.00 -7.03 -6.93
CA TYR A 71 -0.31 -8.41 -7.28
C TYR A 71 -0.86 -9.13 -6.06
N VAL A 72 -1.90 -9.92 -6.27
CA VAL A 72 -2.57 -10.69 -5.23
C VAL A 72 -2.62 -12.14 -5.63
N LYS A 73 -2.14 -13.03 -4.76
CA LYS A 73 -2.42 -14.47 -4.81
C LYS A 73 -3.40 -14.78 -3.69
N ALA A 74 -4.56 -15.28 -4.04
CA ALA A 74 -5.61 -15.67 -3.12
C ALA A 74 -6.31 -16.93 -3.65
N GLU A 75 -7.08 -17.61 -2.81
CA GLU A 75 -7.80 -18.82 -3.19
C GLU A 75 -8.79 -18.56 -4.34
N LYS A 76 -9.44 -17.40 -4.30
CA LYS A 76 -10.46 -17.00 -5.26
C LYS A 76 -10.08 -15.67 -5.94
N LYS A 77 -10.22 -15.62 -7.25
CA LYS A 77 -10.12 -14.35 -7.98
C LYS A 77 -11.37 -13.51 -7.76
N MET A 78 -11.23 -12.33 -7.20
CA MET A 78 -12.32 -11.40 -6.95
C MET A 78 -12.81 -10.70 -8.22
N SER A 79 -14.07 -10.25 -8.22
CA SER A 79 -14.63 -9.44 -9.30
C SER A 79 -14.05 -8.01 -9.29
N GLU A 80 -14.22 -7.29 -10.40
CA GLU A 80 -13.76 -5.90 -10.57
C GLU A 80 -14.29 -4.98 -9.46
N PHE A 81 -15.52 -5.17 -9.01
CA PHE A 81 -16.10 -4.42 -7.89
C PHE A 81 -15.23 -4.46 -6.62
N TYR A 82 -14.72 -5.64 -6.26
CA TYR A 82 -13.86 -5.77 -5.08
C TYR A 82 -12.43 -5.29 -5.34
N THR A 83 -11.92 -5.47 -6.55
CA THR A 83 -10.58 -4.96 -6.90
C THR A 83 -10.52 -3.44 -6.87
N ASP A 84 -11.60 -2.76 -7.25
CA ASP A 84 -11.71 -1.30 -7.18
C ASP A 84 -11.68 -0.82 -5.72
N ILE A 85 -12.41 -1.50 -4.83
CA ILE A 85 -12.36 -1.18 -3.39
C ILE A 85 -10.93 -1.36 -2.83
N ILE A 86 -10.26 -2.46 -3.19
CA ILE A 86 -8.87 -2.70 -2.75
C ILE A 86 -7.94 -1.61 -3.30
N ALA A 87 -8.10 -1.24 -4.56
CA ALA A 87 -7.31 -0.21 -5.23
C ALA A 87 -7.46 1.16 -4.54
N ASP A 88 -8.69 1.55 -4.23
CA ASP A 88 -9.00 2.80 -3.53
C ASP A 88 -8.44 2.81 -2.10
N GLU A 89 -8.68 1.74 -1.32
CA GLU A 89 -8.23 1.61 0.07
C GLU A 89 -6.70 1.63 0.20
N LEU A 90 -6.01 1.07 -0.77
CA LEU A 90 -4.56 0.98 -0.79
C LEU A 90 -3.88 2.06 -1.65
N ASN A 91 -4.66 2.92 -2.32
CA ASN A 91 -4.14 3.92 -3.25
C ASN A 91 -3.19 3.28 -4.30
N VAL A 92 -3.70 2.27 -5.00
CA VAL A 92 -3.02 1.52 -6.05
C VAL A 92 -3.78 1.72 -7.36
N LYS A 93 -3.09 1.91 -8.47
CA LYS A 93 -3.75 2.13 -9.77
C LYS A 93 -4.34 0.86 -10.37
N GLU A 94 -3.72 -0.29 -10.11
CA GLU A 94 -4.13 -1.56 -10.69
C GLU A 94 -3.89 -2.70 -9.69
N VAL A 95 -4.91 -3.56 -9.51
CA VAL A 95 -4.83 -4.80 -8.72
C VAL A 95 -4.89 -5.98 -9.68
N LYS A 96 -3.87 -6.83 -9.67
CA LYS A 96 -3.75 -8.02 -10.52
C LYS A 96 -3.77 -9.29 -9.68
N PHE A 97 -4.72 -10.17 -9.95
CA PHE A 97 -4.68 -11.52 -9.39
C PHE A 97 -3.70 -12.37 -10.20
N ALA A 98 -2.76 -12.99 -9.52
CA ALA A 98 -1.74 -13.86 -10.09
C ALA A 98 -1.86 -15.28 -9.50
N ASP A 99 -1.69 -16.28 -10.33
CA ASP A 99 -1.70 -17.69 -9.88
C ASP A 99 -0.45 -17.99 -9.02
N ASP A 100 0.63 -17.24 -9.25
CA ASP A 100 1.89 -17.38 -8.56
C ASP A 100 2.57 -16.01 -8.34
N VAL A 101 3.09 -15.82 -7.15
CA VAL A 101 3.89 -14.63 -6.76
C VAL A 101 5.37 -14.96 -6.56
N GLU A 102 5.80 -16.18 -6.90
CA GLU A 102 7.19 -16.63 -6.73
C GLU A 102 8.17 -15.85 -7.62
N SER A 103 7.71 -15.28 -8.73
CA SER A 103 8.52 -14.40 -9.58
C SER A 103 9.00 -13.12 -8.89
N PHE A 104 8.35 -12.73 -7.80
CA PHE A 104 8.69 -11.56 -6.99
C PHE A 104 9.57 -11.90 -5.77
N ILE A 105 9.91 -13.19 -5.61
CA ILE A 105 10.78 -13.70 -4.56
C ILE A 105 12.10 -14.09 -5.18
N SER A 106 13.19 -13.59 -4.66
CA SER A 106 14.53 -14.04 -4.98
C SER A 106 14.98 -15.09 -3.96
N TYR A 107 15.61 -16.14 -4.44
CA TYR A 107 16.20 -17.17 -3.59
C TYR A 107 17.71 -17.02 -3.62
N SER A 108 18.34 -17.11 -2.46
CA SER A 108 19.78 -17.24 -2.32
C SER A 108 20.11 -18.52 -1.56
N PHE A 109 21.20 -19.14 -1.96
CA PHE A 109 21.59 -20.43 -1.44
C PHE A 109 22.97 -20.36 -0.79
N LYS A 110 23.11 -20.99 0.37
CA LYS A 110 24.39 -21.21 1.04
C LYS A 110 24.54 -22.70 1.32
N PRO A 111 25.75 -23.28 1.18
CA PRO A 111 25.94 -24.69 1.51
C PRO A 111 25.81 -24.91 3.01
N GLN A 112 25.03 -25.92 3.41
CA GLN A 112 24.97 -26.38 4.79
C GLN A 112 26.26 -27.16 5.10
N LEU A 113 27.16 -26.54 5.84
CA LEU A 113 28.51 -27.10 6.05
C LEU A 113 28.51 -28.47 6.71
N ARG A 114 27.52 -28.74 7.55
CA ARG A 114 27.38 -29.99 8.28
C ARG A 114 27.15 -31.19 7.35
N THR A 115 26.42 -31.00 6.26
CA THR A 115 26.06 -32.06 5.31
C THR A 115 26.97 -32.05 4.08
N VAL A 116 27.28 -30.87 3.53
CA VAL A 116 28.13 -30.70 2.33
C VAL A 116 29.61 -30.94 2.62
N GLY A 117 30.09 -30.59 3.82
CA GLY A 117 31.49 -30.75 4.21
C GLY A 117 31.99 -32.19 4.08
N PRO A 118 31.31 -33.19 4.68
CA PRO A 118 31.68 -34.61 4.54
C PRO A 118 31.61 -35.15 3.12
N LYS A 119 30.63 -34.65 2.32
CA LYS A 119 30.39 -35.11 0.92
C LYS A 119 31.38 -34.49 -0.06
N TYR A 120 31.62 -33.19 0.03
CA TYR A 120 32.27 -32.37 -1.00
C TYR A 120 33.31 -31.38 -0.44
N GLY A 121 33.96 -31.67 0.70
CA GLY A 121 34.82 -30.71 1.41
C GLY A 121 35.90 -30.04 0.55
N LYS A 122 36.51 -30.77 -0.40
CA LYS A 122 37.52 -30.20 -1.33
C LYS A 122 36.94 -29.25 -2.35
N LEU A 123 35.64 -29.37 -2.64
CA LEU A 123 34.91 -28.55 -3.64
C LEU A 123 34.12 -27.43 -2.99
N LEU A 124 34.15 -27.30 -1.67
CA LEU A 124 33.29 -26.37 -0.91
C LEU A 124 33.43 -24.90 -1.35
N GLY A 125 34.65 -24.47 -1.70
CA GLY A 125 34.89 -23.13 -2.24
C GLY A 125 34.18 -22.87 -3.58
N GLY A 126 34.29 -23.85 -4.49
CA GLY A 126 33.59 -23.79 -5.79
C GLY A 126 32.08 -23.85 -5.66
N ILE A 127 31.58 -24.70 -4.74
CA ILE A 127 30.14 -24.80 -4.44
C ILE A 127 29.60 -23.46 -3.94
N ARG A 128 30.29 -22.80 -3.00
CA ARG A 128 29.87 -21.48 -2.51
C ARG A 128 29.79 -20.45 -3.62
N GLN A 129 30.81 -20.39 -4.49
CA GLN A 129 30.82 -19.46 -5.59
C GLN A 129 29.68 -19.74 -6.57
N ALA A 130 29.50 -21.00 -6.98
CA ALA A 130 28.43 -21.40 -7.87
C ALA A 130 27.05 -21.07 -7.31
N LEU A 131 26.81 -21.29 -6.02
CA LEU A 131 25.55 -20.94 -5.34
C LEU A 131 25.32 -19.44 -5.22
N THR A 132 26.39 -18.63 -5.21
CA THR A 132 26.29 -17.17 -5.23
C THR A 132 25.93 -16.64 -6.61
N ASP A 133 26.44 -17.28 -7.66
CA ASP A 133 26.33 -16.82 -9.04
C ASP A 133 25.08 -17.39 -9.75
N ILE A 134 24.40 -18.39 -9.16
CA ILE A 134 23.25 -19.07 -9.77
C ILE A 134 22.01 -18.19 -9.78
N ASN A 135 21.15 -18.35 -10.80
CA ASN A 135 19.81 -17.79 -10.77
C ASN A 135 18.96 -18.51 -9.73
N GLY A 136 18.66 -17.81 -8.62
CA GLY A 136 18.00 -18.39 -7.46
C GLY A 136 16.62 -18.98 -7.75
N THR A 137 15.81 -18.31 -8.58
CA THR A 137 14.48 -18.81 -8.95
C THR A 137 14.57 -20.09 -9.79
N ALA A 138 15.47 -20.13 -10.78
CA ALA A 138 15.69 -21.33 -11.60
C ALA A 138 16.21 -22.51 -10.75
N ALA A 139 17.15 -22.25 -9.85
CA ALA A 139 17.69 -23.25 -8.92
C ALA A 139 16.63 -23.80 -7.96
N MET A 140 15.74 -22.93 -7.45
CA MET A 140 14.65 -23.37 -6.59
C MET A 140 13.63 -24.24 -7.34
N ASN A 141 13.31 -23.88 -8.58
CA ASN A 141 12.43 -24.68 -9.43
C ASN A 141 13.03 -26.04 -9.77
N GLU A 142 14.34 -26.10 -10.05
CA GLU A 142 15.07 -27.37 -10.27
C GLU A 142 15.03 -28.24 -9.01
N LEU A 143 15.30 -27.68 -7.85
CA LEU A 143 15.29 -28.37 -6.57
C LEU A 143 13.89 -28.95 -6.26
N ARG A 144 12.82 -28.19 -6.47
CA ARG A 144 11.44 -28.65 -6.26
C ARG A 144 11.01 -29.74 -7.25
N THR A 145 11.43 -29.60 -8.51
CA THR A 145 11.03 -30.55 -9.56
C THR A 145 11.80 -31.86 -9.48
N ASN A 146 13.12 -31.78 -9.23
CA ASN A 146 14.02 -32.93 -9.32
C ASN A 146 14.46 -33.46 -7.95
N GLY A 147 14.18 -32.76 -6.87
CA GLY A 147 14.64 -33.05 -5.50
C GLY A 147 16.13 -32.78 -5.28
N VAL A 148 16.88 -32.40 -6.31
CA VAL A 148 18.31 -32.10 -6.26
C VAL A 148 18.66 -30.93 -7.19
N LEU A 149 19.59 -30.09 -6.74
CA LEU A 149 20.24 -29.06 -7.54
C LEU A 149 21.57 -29.60 -8.07
N LYS A 150 21.80 -29.55 -9.37
CA LYS A 150 23.01 -30.04 -10.03
C LYS A 150 23.95 -28.91 -10.37
N LEU A 151 25.19 -29.01 -9.90
CA LEU A 151 26.24 -28.01 -10.14
C LEU A 151 27.45 -28.73 -10.79
N ASP A 152 28.04 -28.10 -11.79
CA ASP A 152 29.37 -28.49 -12.29
C ASP A 152 30.45 -27.63 -11.63
N ILE A 153 31.30 -28.25 -10.85
CA ILE A 153 32.41 -27.57 -10.18
C ILE A 153 33.73 -28.09 -10.70
N ASN A 154 34.30 -27.38 -11.65
CA ASN A 154 35.57 -27.74 -12.29
C ASN A 154 35.58 -29.17 -12.92
N GLY A 155 34.49 -29.54 -13.61
CA GLY A 155 34.32 -30.86 -14.20
C GLY A 155 33.86 -31.93 -13.24
N ASN A 156 33.54 -31.59 -12.00
CA ASN A 156 32.94 -32.53 -11.04
C ASN A 156 31.45 -32.22 -10.88
N ASN A 157 30.64 -33.25 -11.12
CA ASN A 157 29.20 -33.15 -10.90
C ASN A 157 28.88 -33.22 -9.41
N VAL A 158 28.26 -32.17 -8.87
CA VAL A 158 27.83 -32.06 -7.49
C VAL A 158 26.31 -32.01 -7.46
N GLU A 159 25.70 -32.89 -6.67
CA GLU A 159 24.25 -32.94 -6.45
C GLU A 159 23.96 -32.56 -5.01
N LEU A 160 23.16 -31.45 -4.84
CA LEU A 160 22.77 -30.92 -3.54
C LEU A 160 21.28 -31.12 -3.35
N THR A 161 20.89 -31.71 -2.23
CA THR A 161 19.49 -31.80 -1.79
C THR A 161 19.11 -30.57 -0.96
N GLU A 162 17.83 -30.41 -0.66
CA GLU A 162 17.36 -29.33 0.23
C GLU A 162 18.08 -29.32 1.58
N GLU A 163 18.37 -30.49 2.14
CA GLU A 163 19.12 -30.61 3.42
C GLU A 163 20.58 -30.13 3.32
N ASP A 164 21.13 -30.09 2.11
CA ASP A 164 22.48 -29.62 1.84
C ASP A 164 22.57 -28.10 1.67
N LEU A 165 21.43 -27.41 1.68
CA LEU A 165 21.30 -26.00 1.39
C LEU A 165 20.69 -25.23 2.57
N LEU A 166 21.24 -24.06 2.85
CA LEU A 166 20.57 -23.01 3.59
C LEU A 166 19.92 -22.09 2.55
N ILE A 167 18.59 -22.16 2.46
CA ILE A 167 17.81 -21.37 1.51
C ILE A 167 17.34 -20.11 2.23
N GLU A 168 17.79 -18.97 1.73
CA GLU A 168 17.34 -17.67 2.20
C GLU A 168 16.44 -17.07 1.11
N THR A 169 15.27 -16.61 1.50
CA THR A 169 14.37 -15.87 0.61
C THR A 169 14.56 -14.37 0.83
N ALA A 170 14.68 -13.64 -0.26
CA ALA A 170 14.67 -12.18 -0.25
C ALA A 170 13.65 -11.69 -1.28
N GLN A 171 13.16 -10.49 -1.07
CA GLN A 171 12.28 -9.85 -2.04
C GLN A 171 13.10 -9.38 -3.24
N THR A 172 12.54 -9.51 -4.43
CA THR A 172 13.14 -8.94 -5.64
C THR A 172 13.19 -7.43 -5.49
N GLU A 173 14.27 -6.79 -5.90
CA GLU A 173 14.42 -5.33 -5.86
C GLU A 173 13.24 -4.66 -6.58
N GLY A 174 12.67 -3.63 -5.97
CA GLY A 174 11.49 -2.94 -6.50
C GLY A 174 10.15 -3.59 -6.13
N TYR A 175 10.14 -4.67 -5.35
CA TYR A 175 8.92 -5.33 -4.89
C TYR A 175 8.95 -5.57 -3.39
N VAL A 176 7.79 -5.49 -2.75
CA VAL A 176 7.61 -5.84 -1.33
C VAL A 176 6.41 -6.75 -1.20
N SER A 177 6.58 -7.87 -0.51
CA SER A 177 5.52 -8.87 -0.32
C SER A 177 5.26 -9.15 1.14
N GLU A 178 3.99 -9.42 1.45
CA GLU A 178 3.52 -9.94 2.73
C GLU A 178 2.52 -11.06 2.48
N SER A 179 2.46 -12.02 3.38
CA SER A 179 1.61 -13.21 3.24
C SER A 179 1.01 -13.62 4.57
N ASP A 180 -0.20 -14.13 4.53
CA ASP A 180 -0.88 -14.81 5.64
C ASP A 180 -1.55 -16.06 5.11
N GLY A 181 -0.98 -17.23 5.45
CA GLY A 181 -1.46 -18.52 4.97
C GLY A 181 -1.43 -18.64 3.45
N GLU A 182 -2.59 -18.72 2.83
CA GLU A 182 -2.76 -18.92 1.39
C GLU A 182 -2.79 -17.60 0.60
N THR A 183 -3.05 -16.49 1.28
CA THR A 183 -3.10 -15.17 0.65
C THR A 183 -1.74 -14.49 0.69
N SER A 184 -1.32 -13.98 -0.45
CA SER A 184 -0.08 -13.21 -0.59
C SER A 184 -0.32 -11.94 -1.39
N VAL A 185 0.29 -10.86 -0.97
CA VAL A 185 0.22 -9.54 -1.63
C VAL A 185 1.64 -9.08 -1.96
N VAL A 186 1.82 -8.59 -3.17
CA VAL A 186 3.07 -7.98 -3.63
C VAL A 186 2.80 -6.59 -4.16
N LEU A 187 3.50 -5.59 -3.63
CA LEU A 187 3.48 -4.23 -4.15
C LEU A 187 4.67 -3.97 -5.07
N ASP A 188 4.41 -3.41 -6.24
CA ASP A 188 5.44 -2.81 -7.07
C ASP A 188 5.81 -1.43 -6.50
N THR A 189 7.00 -1.33 -5.95
CA THR A 189 7.51 -0.12 -5.31
C THR A 189 8.31 0.78 -6.25
N ASN A 190 8.37 0.44 -7.55
CA ASN A 190 8.98 1.25 -8.59
C ASN A 190 8.05 2.41 -8.95
N LEU A 191 8.32 3.57 -8.35
CA LEU A 191 7.49 4.77 -8.58
C LEU A 191 7.94 5.49 -9.85
N THR A 192 7.00 5.70 -10.77
CA THR A 192 7.23 6.57 -11.92
C THR A 192 7.23 8.05 -11.52
N PRO A 193 7.82 8.95 -12.33
CA PRO A 193 7.75 10.39 -12.08
C PRO A 193 6.32 10.91 -11.89
N GLU A 194 5.37 10.41 -12.66
CA GLU A 194 3.96 10.79 -12.60
C GLU A 194 3.31 10.37 -11.26
N LEU A 195 3.60 9.14 -10.77
CA LEU A 195 3.12 8.68 -9.47
C LEU A 195 3.72 9.48 -8.32
N ILE A 196 4.99 9.87 -8.43
CA ILE A 196 5.65 10.72 -7.44
C ILE A 196 4.98 12.10 -7.43
N GLU A 197 4.74 12.69 -8.59
CA GLU A 197 4.09 13.99 -8.72
C GLU A 197 2.66 13.98 -8.16
N GLU A 198 1.85 12.96 -8.49
CA GLU A 198 0.52 12.76 -7.88
C GLU A 198 0.61 12.64 -6.35
N GLY A 199 1.64 11.95 -5.84
CA GLY A 199 1.91 11.87 -4.40
C GLY A 199 2.15 13.24 -3.76
N PHE A 200 2.86 14.15 -4.45
CA PHE A 200 3.02 15.52 -4.02
C PHE A 200 1.70 16.28 -4.01
N VAL A 201 0.89 16.18 -5.05
CA VAL A 201 -0.42 16.84 -5.15
C VAL A 201 -1.32 16.43 -3.99
N ARG A 202 -1.44 15.13 -3.72
CA ARG A 202 -2.25 14.60 -2.61
C ARG A 202 -1.77 15.06 -1.23
N GLU A 203 -0.45 15.16 -1.03
CA GLU A 203 0.11 15.70 0.21
C GLU A 203 -0.18 17.20 0.33
N ILE A 204 -0.02 18.00 -0.72
CA ILE A 204 -0.33 19.42 -0.76
C ILE A 204 -1.81 19.66 -0.38
N ILE A 205 -2.74 18.97 -1.04
CA ILE A 205 -4.18 19.04 -0.75
C ILE A 205 -4.44 18.73 0.73
N SER A 206 -3.85 17.66 1.25
CA SER A 206 -4.01 17.29 2.65
C SER A 206 -3.48 18.36 3.62
N LYS A 207 -2.36 19.03 3.30
CA LYS A 207 -1.83 20.12 4.13
C LYS A 207 -2.75 21.33 4.11
N ILE A 208 -3.27 21.70 2.95
CA ILE A 208 -4.22 22.81 2.81
C ILE A 208 -5.50 22.51 3.61
N GLN A 209 -6.06 21.29 3.51
CA GLN A 209 -7.24 20.90 4.28
C GLN A 209 -6.97 20.93 5.81
N THR A 210 -5.77 20.54 6.22
CA THR A 210 -5.35 20.65 7.63
C THR A 210 -5.31 22.12 8.07
N MET A 211 -4.73 23.01 7.24
CA MET A 211 -4.65 24.44 7.52
C MET A 211 -6.03 25.10 7.59
N ARG A 212 -6.97 24.73 6.70
CA ARG A 212 -8.37 25.19 6.76
C ARG A 212 -8.99 24.87 8.12
N LYS A 213 -8.83 23.62 8.59
CA LYS A 213 -9.34 23.18 9.89
C LYS A 213 -8.70 23.95 11.06
N GLU A 214 -7.37 24.11 11.03
CA GLU A 214 -6.61 24.80 12.08
C GLU A 214 -6.94 26.32 12.11
N ALA A 215 -7.21 26.91 10.95
CA ALA A 215 -7.65 28.31 10.83
C ALA A 215 -9.13 28.53 11.23
N GLY A 216 -9.87 27.45 11.52
CA GLY A 216 -11.28 27.52 11.92
C GLY A 216 -12.24 27.85 10.77
N PHE A 217 -11.88 27.51 9.53
CA PHE A 217 -12.75 27.74 8.38
C PHE A 217 -13.87 26.70 8.33
N GLU A 218 -15.04 27.13 7.87
CA GLU A 218 -16.16 26.25 7.60
C GLU A 218 -15.90 25.41 6.34
N VAL A 219 -16.59 24.27 6.22
CA VAL A 219 -16.38 23.32 5.10
C VAL A 219 -16.58 23.99 3.75
N MET A 220 -17.58 24.88 3.63
CA MET A 220 -17.95 25.54 2.36
C MET A 220 -17.25 26.88 2.12
N ASP A 221 -16.37 27.31 3.02
CA ASP A 221 -15.65 28.56 2.85
C ASP A 221 -14.74 28.51 1.63
N LYS A 222 -14.79 29.57 0.82
CA LYS A 222 -13.85 29.78 -0.28
C LYS A 222 -12.57 30.41 0.24
N ILE A 223 -11.44 30.01 -0.33
CA ILE A 223 -10.12 30.45 0.13
C ILE A 223 -9.22 30.91 -1.02
N VAL A 224 -8.19 31.66 -0.64
CA VAL A 224 -6.97 31.84 -1.45
C VAL A 224 -5.87 31.00 -0.81
N VAL A 225 -5.14 30.26 -1.65
CA VAL A 225 -3.98 29.45 -1.26
C VAL A 225 -2.71 30.16 -1.66
N TYR A 226 -1.75 30.22 -0.75
CA TYR A 226 -0.42 30.78 -0.97
C TYR A 226 0.66 29.73 -0.80
N ALA A 227 1.76 29.83 -1.59
CA ALA A 227 2.93 28.99 -1.39
C ALA A 227 4.21 29.75 -1.72
N HIS A 228 5.24 29.58 -0.87
CA HIS A 228 6.52 30.27 -1.00
C HIS A 228 7.68 29.38 -0.54
N GLY A 229 8.89 29.62 -1.08
CA GLY A 229 10.15 29.09 -0.55
C GLY A 229 10.59 27.74 -1.11
N ASN A 230 9.85 27.17 -2.08
CA ASN A 230 10.26 25.93 -2.76
C ASN A 230 9.76 25.89 -4.21
N ASP A 231 10.68 25.99 -5.15
CA ASP A 231 10.33 26.04 -6.58
C ASP A 231 9.67 24.75 -7.07
N LYS A 232 10.16 23.60 -6.62
CA LYS A 232 9.57 22.29 -7.01
C LYS A 232 8.12 22.17 -6.58
N ILE A 233 7.80 22.55 -5.35
CA ILE A 233 6.41 22.54 -4.85
C ILE A 233 5.56 23.53 -5.62
N GLN A 234 6.09 24.74 -5.91
CA GLN A 234 5.36 25.74 -6.68
C GLN A 234 5.11 25.27 -8.13
N ASP A 235 6.06 24.58 -8.76
CA ASP A 235 5.91 24.02 -10.11
C ASP A 235 4.82 22.93 -10.12
N VAL A 236 4.81 22.02 -9.14
CA VAL A 236 3.75 21.01 -8.98
C VAL A 236 2.39 21.69 -8.78
N MET A 237 2.31 22.68 -7.88
CA MET A 237 1.06 23.42 -7.64
C MET A 237 0.56 24.13 -8.88
N LYS A 238 1.45 24.71 -9.68
CA LYS A 238 1.12 25.39 -10.93
C LYS A 238 0.63 24.39 -12.00
N THR A 239 1.29 23.24 -12.13
CA THR A 239 0.90 22.19 -13.08
C THR A 239 -0.48 21.61 -12.76
N HIS A 240 -0.79 21.45 -11.49
CA HIS A 240 -2.05 20.86 -10.99
C HIS A 240 -2.99 21.89 -10.34
N GLU A 241 -2.92 23.14 -10.80
CA GLU A 241 -3.69 24.24 -10.19
C GLU A 241 -5.19 23.98 -10.12
N ASP A 242 -5.80 23.56 -11.22
CA ASP A 242 -7.24 23.34 -11.29
C ASP A 242 -7.70 22.20 -10.36
N GLU A 243 -6.94 21.10 -10.32
CA GLU A 243 -7.20 19.97 -9.44
C GLU A 243 -7.12 20.39 -7.96
N ILE A 244 -6.02 21.03 -7.56
CA ILE A 244 -5.81 21.49 -6.18
C ILE A 244 -6.91 22.47 -5.78
N LYS A 245 -7.20 23.48 -6.61
CA LYS A 245 -8.25 24.47 -6.34
C LYS A 245 -9.62 23.85 -6.15
N SER A 246 -9.96 22.89 -6.99
CA SER A 246 -11.23 22.15 -6.90
C SER A 246 -11.35 21.38 -5.58
N GLU A 247 -10.31 20.64 -5.21
CA GLU A 247 -10.30 19.77 -4.02
C GLU A 247 -10.31 20.54 -2.69
N VAL A 248 -9.75 21.75 -2.69
CA VAL A 248 -9.66 22.56 -1.45
C VAL A 248 -10.62 23.75 -1.42
N LEU A 249 -11.51 23.88 -2.41
CA LEU A 249 -12.43 25.02 -2.58
C LEU A 249 -11.69 26.38 -2.63
N ALA A 250 -10.56 26.42 -3.34
CA ALA A 250 -9.83 27.67 -3.56
C ALA A 250 -10.31 28.37 -4.82
N ASP A 251 -10.54 29.66 -4.75
CA ASP A 251 -10.85 30.49 -5.93
C ASP A 251 -9.55 30.99 -6.59
N GLU A 252 -8.49 31.18 -5.79
CA GLU A 252 -7.21 31.69 -6.28
C GLU A 252 -6.03 30.95 -5.63
N MET A 253 -4.92 30.84 -6.36
CA MET A 253 -3.65 30.34 -5.88
C MET A 253 -2.52 31.32 -6.24
N VAL A 254 -1.80 31.79 -5.23
CA VAL A 254 -0.73 32.79 -5.35
C VAL A 254 0.59 32.15 -4.98
N LEU A 255 1.52 32.11 -5.93
CA LEU A 255 2.85 31.53 -5.75
C LEU A 255 3.91 32.62 -5.55
N GLY A 256 4.87 32.36 -4.68
CA GLY A 256 5.95 33.30 -4.34
C GLY A 256 5.66 34.20 -3.15
N GLU A 257 4.45 34.17 -2.61
CA GLU A 257 4.01 34.98 -1.49
C GLU A 257 3.31 34.13 -0.41
N THR A 258 3.08 34.73 0.77
CA THR A 258 2.29 34.11 1.84
C THR A 258 1.39 35.13 2.51
N ASP A 259 0.12 34.77 2.80
CA ASP A 259 -0.84 35.59 3.55
C ASP A 259 -1.83 34.69 4.32
N GLY A 260 -2.56 35.26 5.24
CA GLY A 260 -3.57 34.60 6.05
C GLY A 260 -3.00 33.71 7.15
N TYR A 261 -3.54 32.50 7.30
CA TYR A 261 -3.00 31.48 8.22
C TYR A 261 -1.82 30.78 7.55
N VAL A 262 -0.61 31.07 8.03
CA VAL A 262 0.66 30.63 7.43
C VAL A 262 1.30 29.52 8.27
N LYS A 263 1.81 28.48 7.59
CA LYS A 263 2.49 27.36 8.24
C LYS A 263 3.61 26.81 7.35
N GLU A 264 4.70 26.40 7.98
CA GLU A 264 5.80 25.67 7.32
C GLU A 264 5.50 24.15 7.31
N TRP A 265 5.75 23.54 6.17
CA TRP A 265 5.56 22.12 5.96
C TRP A 265 6.80 21.46 5.36
N ASN A 266 6.97 20.19 5.68
CA ASN A 266 7.87 19.32 4.96
C ASN A 266 7.04 18.29 4.16
N ILE A 267 6.99 18.46 2.84
CA ILE A 267 6.24 17.61 1.92
C ILE A 267 7.24 16.74 1.18
N ASN A 268 7.31 15.45 1.51
CA ASN A 268 8.21 14.48 0.89
C ASN A 268 9.69 14.95 0.83
N LYS A 269 10.18 15.50 1.96
CA LYS A 269 11.51 16.08 2.17
C LYS A 269 11.72 17.48 1.53
N GLU A 270 10.71 18.04 0.92
CA GLU A 270 10.71 19.42 0.42
C GLU A 270 10.10 20.35 1.45
N ALA A 271 10.85 21.34 1.90
CA ALA A 271 10.37 22.36 2.83
C ALA A 271 9.65 23.47 2.06
N VAL A 272 8.45 23.86 2.48
CA VAL A 272 7.63 24.90 1.85
C VAL A 272 6.85 25.66 2.91
N THR A 273 6.69 26.95 2.72
CA THR A 273 5.78 27.79 3.51
C THR A 273 4.48 27.97 2.74
N MET A 274 3.36 27.59 3.36
CA MET A 274 2.02 27.70 2.76
C MET A 274 1.14 28.61 3.60
N GLY A 275 0.22 29.30 2.94
CA GLY A 275 -0.79 30.16 3.56
C GLY A 275 -2.19 29.84 3.06
N VAL A 276 -3.20 30.02 3.90
CA VAL A 276 -4.61 29.98 3.51
C VAL A 276 -5.35 31.18 4.08
N LYS A 277 -6.16 31.82 3.24
CA LYS A 277 -6.95 32.99 3.61
C LYS A 277 -8.37 32.81 3.14
N LYS A 278 -9.32 33.03 4.04
CA LYS A 278 -10.75 33.06 3.71
C LYS A 278 -11.08 34.29 2.90
N LEU A 279 -11.93 34.14 1.87
CA LEU A 279 -12.48 35.21 1.05
C LEU A 279 -13.68 35.88 1.72
#